data_b863e3a8346d10850f2da3cf8e0d7ae6
#
_entry.id   b863e3a8346d10850f2da3cf8e0d7ae6
#
_cell.length_a   1.000
_cell.length_b   1.000
_cell.length_c   1.000
_cell.angle_alpha   90.00
_cell.angle_beta   90.00
_cell.angle_gamma   90.00
#
_symmetry.space_group_name_H-M   'P 1'
#
loop_
_entity.id
_entity.type
_entity.pdbx_description
1 polymer ?
#
loop_
_entity_poly.entity_id
_entity_poly.type
_entity_poly.pdbx_seq_one_letter_code
_entity_poly.pdbx_strand_id
1 'polypeptide(L)'
;MEKYYLAVDIGASRGRHILGHLENGKIELEEIYRFENGMDHKDGKLLWNVERLFGEILNGMKKCKELGKIPVSMAIDTWAVDYVLLDEKDQILGDTYGYRDHRTDGMDAEVAKILPETELYGKTGIQKQIFNTVYQLMAVKQQTPELLQQAKTLLMLPDYFGFRLTGNKLSEYTNGSTTQLVDPHTYQWDKELIRKLGYPEDIFLPLQMPGTKVGQLLPEIQKEVGFDLEVVLCGSHDTASAVMAVPQTEGDGIYISSGTWSLMGIESLKPVITEDAAAANFTNEGGYDHRFRFLKNIMGLWMIQSVRHEYNDAYSFAQLCDMAEESKEFPSRVDVNDQSFLSPDSMVEAIRQYCHKTGQPVPESVGELTSVVYRSLAQSYGETVRGLEKIAGKTYDSIHIIIFILTKATTKNNFRFLISKFFICCIKMPIFLIIHWIIWFITLFPFRTILTANHCLWNFISLIIFTKLKPFMLNNSSPRGFCIRIVYGSISLEIWLVQKFCFESYRTIF
;
A
#
# COMPACT_ATOMS: atom_id res chain seq x y z
N MET A 1 9.89 -31.24 12.99
CA MET A 1 9.04 -30.91 11.85
C MET A 1 9.17 -29.43 11.58
N GLU A 2 9.34 -29.07 10.35
CA GLU A 2 9.36 -27.68 9.89
C GLU A 2 7.98 -27.04 10.11
N LYS A 3 7.94 -25.82 10.65
CA LYS A 3 6.69 -25.10 10.89
C LYS A 3 6.47 -24.09 9.78
N TYR A 4 5.34 -24.21 9.10
CA TYR A 4 4.90 -23.27 8.07
C TYR A 4 3.88 -22.27 8.65
N TYR A 5 3.90 -21.06 8.12
CA TYR A 5 2.97 -19.97 8.43
C TYR A 5 2.41 -19.46 7.11
N LEU A 6 1.10 -19.22 7.04
CA LEU A 6 0.43 -18.75 5.83
C LEU A 6 0.05 -17.28 5.97
N ALA A 7 0.56 -16.44 5.07
CA ALA A 7 0.10 -15.07 4.89
C ALA A 7 -0.81 -15.01 3.66
N VAL A 8 -1.98 -14.40 3.83
CA VAL A 8 -2.94 -14.12 2.75
C VAL A 8 -3.04 -12.62 2.59
N ASP A 9 -2.41 -12.10 1.52
CA ASP A 9 -2.35 -10.68 1.19
C ASP A 9 -3.30 -10.40 0.02
N ILE A 10 -4.38 -9.67 0.28
CA ILE A 10 -5.42 -9.35 -0.69
C ILE A 10 -5.41 -7.85 -0.96
N GLY A 11 -4.68 -7.43 -2.00
CA GLY A 11 -4.74 -6.05 -2.48
C GLY A 11 -5.96 -5.78 -3.36
N ALA A 12 -6.24 -4.52 -3.66
CA ALA A 12 -7.40 -4.10 -4.45
C ALA A 12 -7.40 -4.64 -5.90
N SER A 13 -6.26 -5.06 -6.44
CA SER A 13 -6.13 -5.57 -7.81
C SER A 13 -5.67 -7.03 -7.89
N ARG A 14 -5.12 -7.60 -6.83
CA ARG A 14 -4.59 -8.97 -6.78
C ARG A 14 -4.56 -9.49 -5.36
N GLY A 15 -4.72 -10.81 -5.22
CA GLY A 15 -4.48 -11.50 -3.97
C GLY A 15 -3.45 -12.62 -4.12
N ARG A 16 -2.80 -12.99 -3.03
CA ARG A 16 -1.77 -14.04 -3.00
C ARG A 16 -1.70 -14.74 -1.66
N HIS A 17 -1.23 -15.97 -1.69
CA HIS A 17 -0.93 -16.77 -0.52
C HIS A 17 0.56 -17.07 -0.49
N ILE A 18 1.18 -16.79 0.64
CA ILE A 18 2.62 -16.91 0.85
C ILE A 18 2.86 -17.81 2.06
N LEU A 19 3.55 -18.91 1.86
CA LEU A 19 4.06 -19.74 2.95
C LEU A 19 5.41 -19.21 3.41
N GLY A 20 5.55 -18.99 4.71
CA GLY A 20 6.80 -18.67 5.37
C GLY A 20 7.25 -19.80 6.30
N HIS A 21 8.56 -20.04 6.39
CA HIS A 21 9.17 -20.91 7.37
C HIS A 21 10.58 -20.42 7.73
N LEU A 22 11.11 -20.92 8.85
CA LEU A 22 12.48 -20.63 9.26
C LEU A 22 13.42 -21.74 8.78
N GLU A 23 14.37 -21.37 7.94
CA GLU A 23 15.47 -22.23 7.52
C GLU A 23 16.81 -21.57 7.90
N ASN A 24 17.64 -22.27 8.68
CA ASN A 24 18.95 -21.78 9.14
C ASN A 24 18.90 -20.36 9.78
N GLY A 25 17.84 -20.06 10.53
CA GLY A 25 17.64 -18.76 11.19
C GLY A 25 17.19 -17.62 10.25
N LYS A 26 16.84 -17.93 9.01
CA LYS A 26 16.28 -16.99 8.04
C LYS A 26 14.85 -17.35 7.72
N ILE A 27 14.04 -16.33 7.42
CA ILE A 27 12.69 -16.52 6.92
C ILE A 27 12.79 -16.79 5.42
N GLU A 28 12.36 -17.97 5.00
CA GLU A 28 12.16 -18.31 3.60
C GLU A 28 10.67 -18.21 3.27
N LEU A 29 10.37 -17.62 2.10
CA LEU A 29 9.02 -17.32 1.64
C LEU A 29 8.77 -17.99 0.29
N GLU A 30 7.58 -18.55 0.13
CA GLU A 30 7.12 -19.21 -1.10
C GLU A 30 5.71 -18.74 -1.44
N GLU A 31 5.52 -18.08 -2.58
CA GLU A 31 4.18 -17.83 -3.09
C GLU A 31 3.61 -19.12 -3.69
N ILE A 32 2.49 -19.57 -3.13
CA ILE A 32 1.87 -20.84 -3.50
C ILE A 32 0.59 -20.67 -4.32
N TYR A 33 -0.07 -19.52 -4.20
CA TYR A 33 -1.31 -19.23 -4.91
C TYR A 33 -1.44 -17.74 -5.18
N ARG A 34 -2.07 -17.39 -6.31
CA ARG A 34 -2.35 -16.02 -6.72
C ARG A 34 -3.64 -15.95 -7.50
N PHE A 35 -4.37 -14.85 -7.33
CA PHE A 35 -5.58 -14.56 -8.07
C PHE A 35 -5.69 -13.07 -8.41
N GLU A 36 -6.42 -12.74 -9.46
CA GLU A 36 -6.77 -11.37 -9.81
C GLU A 36 -7.92 -10.90 -8.92
N ASN A 37 -7.91 -9.62 -8.55
CA ASN A 37 -8.94 -8.98 -7.78
C ASN A 37 -9.39 -7.69 -8.47
N GLY A 38 -10.60 -7.25 -8.14
CA GLY A 38 -11.22 -6.04 -8.68
C GLY A 38 -12.63 -5.89 -8.16
N MET A 39 -13.18 -4.69 -8.28
CA MET A 39 -14.57 -4.41 -7.95
C MET A 39 -15.47 -4.81 -9.12
N ASP A 40 -16.62 -5.37 -8.80
CA ASP A 40 -17.68 -5.65 -9.78
C ASP A 40 -18.46 -4.34 -10.04
N HIS A 41 -18.70 -4.04 -11.32
CA HIS A 41 -19.60 -2.95 -11.72
C HIS A 41 -21.02 -3.51 -11.86
N LYS A 42 -21.91 -3.11 -10.97
CA LYS A 42 -23.29 -3.56 -10.97
C LYS A 42 -24.25 -2.41 -10.67
N ASP A 43 -25.19 -2.16 -11.58
CA ASP A 43 -26.21 -1.13 -11.43
C ASP A 43 -25.66 0.27 -11.07
N GLY A 44 -24.52 0.64 -11.67
CA GLY A 44 -23.84 1.90 -11.40
C GLY A 44 -23.05 1.94 -10.09
N LYS A 45 -22.92 0.81 -9.39
CA LYS A 45 -22.18 0.65 -8.14
C LYS A 45 -20.86 -0.08 -8.36
N LEU A 46 -19.88 0.21 -7.52
CA LEU A 46 -18.61 -0.50 -7.41
C LEU A 46 -18.63 -1.38 -6.16
N LEU A 47 -18.69 -2.68 -6.33
CA LEU A 47 -18.93 -3.65 -5.25
C LEU A 47 -17.78 -4.66 -5.12
N TRP A 48 -17.49 -5.06 -3.89
CA TRP A 48 -16.62 -6.21 -3.63
C TRP A 48 -17.43 -7.51 -3.59
N ASN A 49 -16.97 -8.51 -4.34
CA ASN A 49 -17.54 -9.85 -4.27
C ASN A 49 -16.85 -10.65 -3.15
N VAL A 50 -17.33 -10.46 -1.91
CA VAL A 50 -16.72 -11.07 -0.73
C VAL A 50 -16.80 -12.60 -0.70
N GLU A 51 -17.84 -13.18 -1.33
CA GLU A 51 -17.96 -14.65 -1.45
C GLU A 51 -16.89 -15.21 -2.40
N ARG A 52 -16.64 -14.55 -3.52
CA ARG A 52 -15.53 -14.92 -4.41
C ARG A 52 -14.19 -14.82 -3.70
N LEU A 53 -13.96 -13.71 -2.97
CA LEU A 53 -12.70 -13.52 -2.22
C LEU A 53 -12.50 -14.59 -1.15
N PHE A 54 -13.57 -14.95 -0.43
CA PHE A 54 -13.52 -16.04 0.54
C PHE A 54 -13.21 -17.39 -0.13
N GLY A 55 -13.82 -17.66 -1.29
CA GLY A 55 -13.48 -18.83 -2.10
C GLY A 55 -12.01 -18.89 -2.51
N GLU A 56 -11.41 -17.74 -2.87
CA GLU A 56 -9.98 -17.65 -3.20
C GLU A 56 -9.08 -17.90 -1.97
N ILE A 57 -9.49 -17.45 -0.77
CA ILE A 57 -8.79 -17.78 0.48
C ILE A 57 -8.76 -19.31 0.67
N LEU A 58 -9.89 -19.98 0.52
CA LEU A 58 -9.98 -21.44 0.66
C LEU A 58 -9.16 -22.16 -0.42
N ASN A 59 -9.17 -21.68 -1.66
CA ASN A 59 -8.38 -22.25 -2.75
C ASN A 59 -6.87 -22.23 -2.45
N GLY A 60 -6.37 -21.09 -1.93
CA GLY A 60 -4.97 -21.00 -1.51
C GLY A 60 -4.64 -21.88 -0.32
N MET A 61 -5.56 -22.05 0.64
CA MET A 61 -5.40 -23.00 1.74
C MET A 61 -5.34 -24.44 1.23
N LYS A 62 -6.21 -24.84 0.30
CA LYS A 62 -6.15 -26.19 -0.33
C LYS A 62 -4.79 -26.44 -0.99
N LYS A 63 -4.18 -25.39 -1.54
CA LYS A 63 -2.84 -25.48 -2.14
C LYS A 63 -1.76 -25.88 -1.15
N CYS A 64 -1.84 -25.45 0.12
CA CYS A 64 -0.94 -25.89 1.18
C CYS A 64 -0.98 -27.42 1.36
N LYS A 65 -2.19 -28.00 1.33
CA LYS A 65 -2.39 -29.44 1.44
C LYS A 65 -1.80 -30.20 0.23
N GLU A 66 -2.06 -29.69 -0.98
CA GLU A 66 -1.48 -30.29 -2.21
C GLU A 66 0.04 -30.33 -2.18
N LEU A 67 0.67 -29.29 -1.61
CA LEU A 67 2.13 -29.20 -1.46
C LEU A 67 2.68 -30.01 -0.29
N GLY A 68 1.81 -30.56 0.57
CA GLY A 68 2.22 -31.25 1.81
C GLY A 68 2.82 -30.29 2.86
N LYS A 69 2.58 -28.98 2.75
CA LYS A 69 3.11 -27.92 3.62
C LYS A 69 1.99 -27.31 4.45
N ILE A 70 1.58 -28.02 5.51
CA ILE A 70 0.48 -27.58 6.35
C ILE A 70 0.93 -26.46 7.29
N PRO A 71 0.33 -25.26 7.22
CA PRO A 71 0.68 -24.16 8.11
C PRO A 71 0.13 -24.39 9.52
N VAL A 72 0.87 -23.95 10.54
CA VAL A 72 0.41 -23.99 11.94
C VAL A 72 -0.50 -22.80 12.27
N SER A 73 -0.35 -21.70 11.54
CA SER A 73 -1.22 -20.52 11.65
C SER A 73 -1.29 -19.76 10.34
N MET A 74 -2.33 -18.93 10.24
CA MET A 74 -2.52 -18.00 9.13
C MET A 74 -2.95 -16.62 9.61
N ALA A 75 -2.69 -15.61 8.77
CA ALA A 75 -3.19 -14.26 8.92
C ALA A 75 -3.61 -13.71 7.56
N ILE A 76 -4.55 -12.76 7.59
CA ILE A 76 -5.11 -12.12 6.39
C ILE A 76 -4.96 -10.61 6.53
N ASP A 77 -4.39 -9.97 5.53
CA ASP A 77 -4.46 -8.52 5.36
C ASP A 77 -5.14 -8.15 4.04
N THR A 78 -5.74 -6.96 4.03
CA THR A 78 -6.40 -6.40 2.86
C THR A 78 -6.10 -4.89 2.77
N TRP A 79 -6.65 -4.22 1.75
CA TRP A 79 -6.77 -2.77 1.73
C TRP A 79 -7.64 -2.29 2.91
N ALA A 80 -7.59 -1.01 3.17
CA ALA A 80 -8.28 -0.37 4.28
C ALA A 80 -9.71 0.10 3.94
N VAL A 81 -10.40 0.64 4.92
CA VAL A 81 -11.64 1.43 4.94
C VAL A 81 -12.93 0.71 4.57
N ASP A 82 -12.88 -0.41 3.85
CA ASP A 82 -14.05 -1.15 3.42
C ASP A 82 -14.47 -2.21 4.45
N TYR A 83 -15.76 -2.39 4.59
CA TYR A 83 -16.37 -3.19 5.65
C TYR A 83 -17.63 -3.90 5.19
N VAL A 84 -18.12 -4.81 6.03
CA VAL A 84 -19.46 -5.38 5.97
C VAL A 84 -20.26 -5.01 7.21
N LEU A 85 -21.58 -4.89 7.05
CA LEU A 85 -22.54 -4.85 8.17
C LEU A 85 -23.19 -6.22 8.29
N LEU A 86 -23.27 -6.74 9.50
CA LEU A 86 -23.91 -8.02 9.80
C LEU A 86 -25.17 -7.81 10.64
N ASP A 87 -26.20 -8.59 10.37
CA ASP A 87 -27.44 -8.66 11.17
C ASP A 87 -27.27 -9.54 12.43
N GLU A 88 -28.38 -9.78 13.13
CA GLU A 88 -28.42 -10.66 14.33
C GLU A 88 -28.13 -12.14 14.02
N LYS A 89 -28.22 -12.55 12.76
CA LYS A 89 -27.94 -13.92 12.28
C LYS A 89 -26.58 -14.02 11.59
N ASP A 90 -25.77 -12.96 11.72
CA ASP A 90 -24.46 -12.84 11.08
C ASP A 90 -24.50 -12.88 9.54
N GLN A 91 -25.65 -12.47 8.96
CA GLN A 91 -25.77 -12.32 7.51
C GLN A 91 -25.40 -10.90 7.09
N ILE A 92 -24.74 -10.77 5.93
CA ILE A 92 -24.39 -9.46 5.38
C ILE A 92 -25.67 -8.66 5.06
N LEU A 93 -25.72 -7.43 5.54
CA LEU A 93 -26.75 -6.45 5.23
C LEU A 93 -26.34 -5.57 4.06
N GLY A 94 -27.13 -5.63 2.99
CA GLY A 94 -26.90 -4.82 1.79
C GLY A 94 -25.69 -5.25 0.97
N ASP A 95 -25.19 -4.33 0.15
CA ASP A 95 -24.02 -4.53 -0.72
C ASP A 95 -22.71 -4.20 0.02
N THR A 96 -21.62 -4.90 -0.31
CA THR A 96 -20.29 -4.55 0.14
C THR A 96 -19.64 -3.61 -0.87
N TYR A 97 -19.68 -2.33 -0.59
CA TYR A 97 -19.17 -1.31 -1.51
C TYR A 97 -17.66 -1.21 -1.47
N GLY A 98 -17.08 -0.91 -2.63
CA GLY A 98 -15.67 -0.58 -2.74
C GLY A 98 -15.41 0.92 -2.50
N TYR A 99 -14.26 1.23 -1.96
CA TYR A 99 -13.87 2.59 -1.58
C TYR A 99 -13.83 3.61 -2.74
N ARG A 100 -13.87 3.16 -4.00
CA ARG A 100 -13.93 4.03 -5.18
C ARG A 100 -15.37 4.29 -5.67
N ASP A 101 -16.38 3.77 -4.95
CA ASP A 101 -17.78 4.02 -5.28
C ASP A 101 -18.17 5.48 -5.03
N HIS A 102 -18.95 6.05 -5.92
CA HIS A 102 -19.39 7.44 -5.84
C HIS A 102 -20.44 7.73 -4.76
N ARG A 103 -20.90 6.70 -4.01
CA ARG A 103 -21.89 6.89 -2.92
C ARG A 103 -21.42 7.87 -1.83
N THR A 104 -20.10 8.05 -1.71
CA THR A 104 -19.51 8.97 -0.72
C THR A 104 -19.35 10.39 -1.21
N ASP A 105 -19.68 10.69 -2.47
CA ASP A 105 -19.60 12.04 -3.01
C ASP A 105 -20.47 13.01 -2.19
N GLY A 106 -19.86 14.07 -1.66
CA GLY A 106 -20.51 15.05 -0.80
C GLY A 106 -20.77 14.64 0.65
N MET A 107 -20.44 13.39 1.06
CA MET A 107 -20.65 12.93 2.43
C MET A 107 -19.71 13.59 3.43
N ASP A 108 -18.57 14.08 2.99
CA ASP A 108 -17.69 14.92 3.80
C ASP A 108 -18.37 16.24 4.21
N ALA A 109 -19.11 16.87 3.31
CA ALA A 109 -19.89 18.05 3.63
C ALA A 109 -21.04 17.75 4.61
N GLU A 110 -21.67 16.56 4.52
CA GLU A 110 -22.71 16.14 5.46
C GLU A 110 -22.13 15.87 6.87
N VAL A 111 -20.97 15.22 6.95
CA VAL A 111 -20.24 15.07 8.23
C VAL A 111 -19.84 16.43 8.79
N ALA A 112 -19.35 17.36 7.96
CA ALA A 112 -18.92 18.68 8.39
C ALA A 112 -20.05 19.54 8.97
N LYS A 113 -21.31 19.30 8.62
CA LYS A 113 -22.49 19.94 9.27
C LYS A 113 -22.65 19.53 10.74
N ILE A 114 -22.17 18.36 11.11
CA ILE A 114 -22.28 17.81 12.48
C ILE A 114 -20.98 18.08 13.26
N LEU A 115 -19.84 17.89 12.61
CA LEU A 115 -18.50 18.02 13.17
C LEU A 115 -17.55 18.64 12.15
N PRO A 116 -16.99 19.83 12.41
CA PRO A 116 -16.01 20.45 11.50
C PRO A 116 -14.82 19.53 11.23
N GLU A 117 -14.30 19.59 10.02
CA GLU A 117 -13.15 18.74 9.57
C GLU A 117 -11.93 18.88 10.50
N THR A 118 -11.65 20.11 10.96
CA THR A 118 -10.55 20.37 11.91
C THR A 118 -10.75 19.68 13.24
N GLU A 119 -12.00 19.60 13.73
CA GLU A 119 -12.33 18.88 14.98
C GLU A 119 -12.23 17.38 14.75
N LEU A 120 -12.73 16.86 13.62
CA LEU A 120 -12.62 15.45 13.26
C LEU A 120 -11.16 15.00 13.16
N TYR A 121 -10.32 15.79 12.48
CA TYR A 121 -8.88 15.54 12.42
C TYR A 121 -8.23 15.61 13.82
N GLY A 122 -8.57 16.63 14.60
CA GLY A 122 -8.05 16.82 15.96
C GLY A 122 -8.35 15.64 16.88
N LYS A 123 -9.50 14.97 16.71
CA LYS A 123 -9.89 13.78 17.48
C LYS A 123 -9.19 12.50 17.00
N THR A 124 -9.00 12.32 15.72
CA THR A 124 -8.59 11.04 15.13
C THR A 124 -7.19 11.04 14.55
N GLY A 125 -6.68 12.20 14.14
CA GLY A 125 -5.41 12.34 13.44
C GLY A 125 -5.39 11.74 12.03
N ILE A 126 -6.55 11.31 11.51
CA ILE A 126 -6.66 10.65 10.20
C ILE A 126 -6.92 11.68 9.11
N GLN A 127 -6.13 11.60 8.02
CA GLN A 127 -6.29 12.47 6.87
C GLN A 127 -7.69 12.36 6.25
N LYS A 128 -8.14 13.45 5.65
CA LYS A 128 -9.38 13.45 4.88
C LYS A 128 -9.19 12.71 3.57
N GLN A 129 -9.98 11.66 3.38
CA GLN A 129 -10.21 10.99 2.11
C GLN A 129 -11.71 10.72 2.02
N ILE A 130 -12.35 11.09 0.91
CA ILE A 130 -13.81 10.98 0.75
C ILE A 130 -14.34 9.56 0.92
N PHE A 131 -13.48 8.57 0.80
CA PHE A 131 -13.78 7.15 0.93
C PHE A 131 -13.53 6.60 2.35
N ASN A 132 -13.09 7.39 3.33
CA ASN A 132 -12.93 6.90 4.70
C ASN A 132 -14.26 6.34 5.22
N THR A 133 -14.19 5.32 6.07
CA THR A 133 -15.37 4.61 6.59
C THR A 133 -16.37 5.55 7.25
N VAL A 134 -15.92 6.64 7.89
CA VAL A 134 -16.79 7.68 8.45
C VAL A 134 -17.74 8.25 7.40
N TYR A 135 -17.28 8.51 6.18
CA TYR A 135 -18.12 9.04 5.10
C TYR A 135 -18.95 7.93 4.44
N GLN A 136 -18.41 6.72 4.35
CA GLN A 136 -19.16 5.58 3.87
C GLN A 136 -20.37 5.28 4.78
N LEU A 137 -20.20 5.36 6.11
CA LEU A 137 -21.31 5.21 7.07
C LEU A 137 -22.32 6.36 6.97
N MET A 138 -21.85 7.59 6.68
CA MET A 138 -22.76 8.71 6.41
C MET A 138 -23.62 8.46 5.17
N ALA A 139 -23.04 7.92 4.11
CA ALA A 139 -23.78 7.51 2.92
C ALA A 139 -24.87 6.45 3.27
N VAL A 140 -24.53 5.42 4.04
CA VAL A 140 -25.51 4.43 4.51
C VAL A 140 -26.61 5.10 5.35
N LYS A 141 -26.22 5.98 6.29
CA LYS A 141 -27.18 6.69 7.15
C LYS A 141 -28.19 7.53 6.36
N GLN A 142 -27.76 8.15 5.25
CA GLN A 142 -28.61 8.99 4.45
C GLN A 142 -29.42 8.24 3.38
N GLN A 143 -28.81 7.25 2.74
CA GLN A 143 -29.38 6.57 1.59
C GLN A 143 -30.15 5.30 1.97
N THR A 144 -29.71 4.58 3.00
CA THR A 144 -30.27 3.29 3.44
C THR A 144 -30.20 3.14 4.97
N PRO A 145 -30.82 4.08 5.75
CA PRO A 145 -30.70 4.11 7.21
C PRO A 145 -31.19 2.83 7.90
N GLU A 146 -32.07 2.07 7.27
CA GLU A 146 -32.56 0.79 7.76
C GLU A 146 -31.44 -0.25 7.92
N LEU A 147 -30.36 -0.18 7.13
CA LEU A 147 -29.24 -1.09 7.26
C LEU A 147 -28.49 -0.84 8.58
N LEU A 148 -28.30 0.43 8.97
CA LEU A 148 -27.67 0.76 10.26
C LEU A 148 -28.58 0.37 11.45
N GLN A 149 -29.91 0.45 11.29
CA GLN A 149 -30.85 0.05 12.35
C GLN A 149 -30.86 -1.48 12.57
N GLN A 150 -30.65 -2.26 11.51
CA GLN A 150 -30.60 -3.71 11.55
C GLN A 150 -29.23 -4.26 11.92
N ALA A 151 -28.16 -3.48 11.70
CA ALA A 151 -26.79 -3.89 11.94
C ALA A 151 -26.56 -4.24 13.41
N LYS A 152 -25.86 -5.33 13.65
CA LYS A 152 -25.38 -5.80 14.96
C LYS A 152 -23.87 -5.83 15.05
N THR A 153 -23.19 -5.90 13.91
CA THR A 153 -21.72 -5.90 13.88
C THR A 153 -21.23 -5.23 12.60
N LEU A 154 -20.21 -4.39 12.72
CA LEU A 154 -19.39 -3.92 11.62
C LEU A 154 -18.07 -4.67 11.68
N LEU A 155 -17.66 -5.28 10.58
CA LEU A 155 -16.33 -5.88 10.44
C LEU A 155 -15.62 -5.31 9.22
N MET A 156 -14.37 -4.89 9.39
CA MET A 156 -13.50 -4.62 8.25
C MET A 156 -13.31 -5.92 7.45
N LEU A 157 -12.98 -5.81 6.16
CA LEU A 157 -12.94 -7.00 5.30
C LEU A 157 -12.03 -8.13 5.80
N PRO A 158 -10.79 -7.87 6.27
CA PRO A 158 -9.94 -8.96 6.78
C PRO A 158 -10.53 -9.60 8.05
N ASP A 159 -11.17 -8.80 8.91
CA ASP A 159 -11.86 -9.28 10.11
C ASP A 159 -13.05 -10.16 9.75
N TYR A 160 -13.80 -9.77 8.74
CA TYR A 160 -14.90 -10.59 8.21
C TYR A 160 -14.43 -11.95 7.68
N PHE A 161 -13.31 -11.99 6.96
CA PHE A 161 -12.75 -13.26 6.51
C PHE A 161 -12.24 -14.11 7.68
N GLY A 162 -11.64 -13.50 8.70
CA GLY A 162 -11.27 -14.18 9.95
C GLY A 162 -12.49 -14.80 10.66
N PHE A 163 -13.59 -14.03 10.73
CA PHE A 163 -14.86 -14.53 11.26
C PHE A 163 -15.41 -15.70 10.44
N ARG A 164 -15.41 -15.61 9.12
CA ARG A 164 -15.88 -16.70 8.22
C ARG A 164 -15.10 -17.99 8.40
N LEU A 165 -13.81 -17.89 8.72
CA LEU A 165 -12.97 -19.05 8.96
C LEU A 165 -13.17 -19.69 10.33
N THR A 166 -13.48 -18.89 11.36
CA THR A 166 -13.39 -19.34 12.78
C THR A 166 -14.70 -19.27 13.54
N GLY A 167 -15.69 -18.53 13.05
CA GLY A 167 -16.92 -18.18 13.78
C GLY A 167 -16.75 -17.11 14.86
N ASN A 168 -15.53 -16.61 15.09
CA ASN A 168 -15.24 -15.60 16.10
C ASN A 168 -15.10 -14.23 15.47
N LYS A 169 -15.87 -13.24 15.96
CA LYS A 169 -15.84 -11.85 15.48
C LYS A 169 -14.86 -11.05 16.32
N LEU A 170 -13.80 -10.55 15.70
CA LEU A 170 -12.84 -9.61 16.27
C LEU A 170 -12.69 -8.43 15.30
N SER A 171 -12.25 -7.28 15.80
CA SER A 171 -11.88 -6.12 14.98
C SER A 171 -10.42 -5.77 15.23
N GLU A 172 -9.64 -5.67 14.16
CA GLU A 172 -8.20 -5.42 14.22
C GLU A 172 -7.92 -3.91 14.19
N TYR A 173 -6.97 -3.48 15.00
CA TYR A 173 -6.66 -2.08 15.24
C TYR A 173 -6.10 -1.35 14.01
N THR A 174 -5.16 -1.94 13.27
CA THR A 174 -4.48 -1.20 12.18
C THR A 174 -5.42 -0.85 11.04
N ASN A 175 -6.35 -1.75 10.70
CA ASN A 175 -7.40 -1.47 9.72
C ASN A 175 -8.50 -0.58 10.32
N GLY A 176 -8.95 -0.87 11.55
CA GLY A 176 -9.90 -0.04 12.27
C GLY A 176 -9.47 1.43 12.40
N SER A 177 -8.18 1.69 12.59
CA SER A 177 -7.64 3.05 12.71
C SER A 177 -7.85 3.91 11.45
N THR A 178 -7.96 3.30 10.27
CA THR A 178 -8.15 4.01 8.99
C THR A 178 -9.55 4.59 8.81
N THR A 179 -10.50 4.17 9.64
CA THR A 179 -11.92 4.53 9.55
C THR A 179 -12.23 5.98 9.83
N GLN A 180 -11.29 6.71 10.47
CA GLN A 180 -11.50 8.06 11.02
C GLN A 180 -12.54 8.09 12.16
N LEU A 181 -12.63 6.97 12.93
CA LEU A 181 -13.53 6.80 14.07
C LEU A 181 -12.81 6.29 15.33
N VAL A 182 -11.49 6.19 15.30
CA VAL A 182 -10.67 5.68 16.42
C VAL A 182 -9.96 6.84 17.12
N ASP A 183 -9.97 6.81 18.45
CA ASP A 183 -9.14 7.70 19.25
C ASP A 183 -7.71 7.15 19.32
N PRO A 184 -6.72 7.89 18.80
CA PRO A 184 -5.33 7.44 18.75
C PRO A 184 -4.66 7.34 20.13
N HIS A 185 -5.24 7.93 21.18
CA HIS A 185 -4.70 7.88 22.54
C HIS A 185 -5.15 6.65 23.32
N THR A 186 -6.37 6.18 23.05
CA THR A 186 -6.94 4.98 23.70
C THR A 186 -6.80 3.74 22.84
N TYR A 187 -6.47 3.88 21.54
CA TYR A 187 -6.41 2.80 20.55
C TYR A 187 -7.76 2.06 20.40
N GLN A 188 -8.86 2.74 20.71
CA GLN A 188 -10.22 2.21 20.64
C GLN A 188 -11.13 3.17 19.89
N TRP A 189 -12.30 2.68 19.52
CA TRP A 189 -13.34 3.50 18.91
C TRP A 189 -13.68 4.73 19.76
N ASP A 190 -13.70 5.92 19.15
CA ASP A 190 -14.22 7.13 19.79
C ASP A 190 -15.75 7.07 19.83
N LYS A 191 -16.29 6.50 20.91
CA LYS A 191 -17.74 6.32 21.08
C LYS A 191 -18.50 7.64 21.16
N GLU A 192 -17.87 8.72 21.64
CA GLU A 192 -18.49 10.04 21.64
C GLU A 192 -18.65 10.57 20.22
N LEU A 193 -17.60 10.44 19.40
CA LEU A 193 -17.63 10.80 18.00
C LEU A 193 -18.67 9.99 17.22
N ILE A 194 -18.70 8.67 17.42
CA ILE A 194 -19.64 7.75 16.76
C ILE A 194 -21.09 8.16 17.07
N ARG A 195 -21.40 8.42 18.36
CA ARG A 195 -22.75 8.89 18.77
C ARG A 195 -23.07 10.28 18.22
N LYS A 196 -22.09 11.21 18.24
CA LYS A 196 -22.26 12.57 17.70
C LYS A 196 -22.62 12.53 16.20
N LEU A 197 -22.01 11.61 15.44
CA LEU A 197 -22.33 11.37 14.03
C LEU A 197 -23.65 10.63 13.82
N GLY A 198 -24.23 10.07 14.90
CA GLY A 198 -25.49 9.34 14.87
C GLY A 198 -25.35 7.93 14.30
N TYR A 199 -24.19 7.31 14.47
CA TYR A 199 -23.98 5.89 14.15
C TYR A 199 -24.26 5.04 15.39
N PRO A 200 -24.76 3.79 15.22
CA PRO A 200 -25.00 2.89 16.35
C PRO A 200 -23.64 2.43 16.93
N GLU A 201 -23.38 2.75 18.19
CA GLU A 201 -22.09 2.42 18.81
C GLU A 201 -21.91 0.93 19.09
N ASP A 202 -23.01 0.18 19.23
CA ASP A 202 -23.00 -1.22 19.61
C ASP A 202 -22.53 -2.15 18.47
N ILE A 203 -22.44 -1.65 17.24
CA ILE A 203 -21.93 -2.45 16.10
C ILE A 203 -20.40 -2.53 16.07
N PHE A 204 -19.71 -1.69 16.82
CA PHE A 204 -18.25 -1.59 16.85
C PHE A 204 -17.66 -2.44 17.97
N LEU A 205 -17.07 -3.58 17.61
CA LEU A 205 -16.40 -4.46 18.57
C LEU A 205 -15.11 -3.81 19.09
N PRO A 206 -14.68 -4.11 20.34
CA PRO A 206 -13.40 -3.63 20.86
C PRO A 206 -12.24 -3.98 19.92
N LEU A 207 -11.39 -3.01 19.63
CA LEU A 207 -10.24 -3.20 18.77
C LEU A 207 -9.16 -4.07 19.44
N GLN A 208 -8.62 -5.00 18.68
CA GLN A 208 -7.56 -5.92 19.11
C GLN A 208 -6.26 -5.61 18.37
N MET A 209 -5.14 -5.79 19.05
CA MET A 209 -3.82 -5.59 18.43
C MET A 209 -3.43 -6.78 17.55
N PRO A 210 -2.57 -6.56 16.53
CA PRO A 210 -1.91 -7.64 15.80
C PRO A 210 -1.26 -8.65 16.74
N GLY A 211 -1.32 -9.92 16.37
CA GLY A 211 -0.86 -11.04 17.21
C GLY A 211 -1.96 -11.68 18.05
N THR A 212 -3.15 -11.08 18.12
CA THR A 212 -4.30 -11.67 18.82
C THR A 212 -4.82 -12.90 18.06
N LYS A 213 -5.08 -13.98 18.79
CA LYS A 213 -5.65 -15.20 18.22
C LYS A 213 -7.13 -15.00 17.95
N VAL A 214 -7.56 -15.31 16.74
CA VAL A 214 -8.97 -15.32 16.36
C VAL A 214 -9.62 -16.64 16.74
N GLY A 215 -8.98 -17.77 16.38
CA GLY A 215 -9.45 -19.11 16.73
C GLY A 215 -8.96 -20.18 15.76
N GLN A 216 -9.43 -21.40 16.00
CA GLN A 216 -9.25 -22.53 15.08
C GLN A 216 -10.27 -22.45 13.96
N LEU A 217 -10.01 -23.14 12.86
CA LEU A 217 -10.96 -23.22 11.75
C LEU A 217 -12.25 -23.90 12.19
N LEU A 218 -13.37 -23.44 11.64
CA LEU A 218 -14.66 -24.13 11.78
C LEU A 218 -14.58 -25.56 11.20
N PRO A 219 -15.32 -26.55 11.77
CA PRO A 219 -15.27 -27.95 11.32
C PRO A 219 -15.53 -28.15 9.83
N GLU A 220 -16.46 -27.36 9.26
CA GLU A 220 -16.77 -27.36 7.83
C GLU A 220 -15.60 -26.84 6.98
N ILE A 221 -14.88 -25.83 7.45
CA ILE A 221 -13.69 -25.28 6.78
C ILE A 221 -12.55 -26.31 6.87
N GLN A 222 -12.32 -26.90 8.05
CA GLN A 222 -11.31 -27.97 8.21
C GLN A 222 -11.59 -29.14 7.25
N LYS A 223 -12.85 -29.55 7.13
CA LYS A 223 -13.26 -30.60 6.19
C LYS A 223 -12.97 -30.21 4.75
N GLU A 224 -13.23 -28.97 4.37
CA GLU A 224 -13.06 -28.48 3.01
C GLU A 224 -11.59 -28.36 2.62
N VAL A 225 -10.75 -27.75 3.47
CA VAL A 225 -9.32 -27.56 3.18
C VAL A 225 -8.49 -28.78 3.52
N GLY A 226 -8.99 -29.62 4.45
CA GLY A 226 -8.45 -30.92 4.85
C GLY A 226 -7.35 -30.88 5.91
N PHE A 227 -7.29 -29.80 6.70
CA PHE A 227 -6.42 -29.64 7.87
C PHE A 227 -7.00 -28.56 8.79
N ASP A 228 -6.41 -28.44 9.99
CA ASP A 228 -6.70 -27.38 10.95
C ASP A 228 -5.49 -26.46 11.14
N LEU A 229 -5.75 -25.21 11.51
CA LEU A 229 -4.74 -24.21 11.86
C LEU A 229 -5.35 -23.10 12.74
N GLU A 230 -4.49 -22.31 13.36
CA GLU A 230 -4.89 -21.13 14.13
C GLU A 230 -4.92 -19.88 13.24
N VAL A 231 -6.04 -19.16 13.21
CA VAL A 231 -6.15 -17.83 12.57
C VAL A 231 -5.70 -16.78 13.59
N VAL A 232 -4.82 -15.87 13.17
CA VAL A 232 -4.22 -14.81 14.01
C VAL A 232 -4.38 -13.47 13.30
N LEU A 233 -4.69 -12.41 14.05
CA LEU A 233 -4.67 -11.06 13.51
C LEU A 233 -3.24 -10.63 13.19
N CYS A 234 -3.00 -10.12 12.00
CA CYS A 234 -1.77 -9.38 11.64
C CYS A 234 -2.03 -7.88 11.66
N GLY A 235 -1.12 -7.06 11.18
CA GLY A 235 -1.45 -5.70 10.75
C GLY A 235 -2.36 -5.81 9.55
N SER A 236 -3.67 -5.87 9.76
CA SER A 236 -4.63 -6.30 8.73
C SER A 236 -4.91 -5.26 7.65
N HIS A 237 -4.43 -4.02 7.81
CA HIS A 237 -4.20 -3.10 6.70
C HIS A 237 -2.86 -3.49 6.01
N ASP A 238 -2.87 -3.84 4.73
CA ASP A 238 -1.72 -4.31 3.94
C ASP A 238 -0.47 -3.43 4.12
N THR A 239 -0.66 -2.12 4.17
CA THR A 239 0.43 -1.16 4.45
C THR A 239 0.98 -1.28 5.88
N ALA A 240 0.17 -1.67 6.87
CA ALA A 240 0.68 -1.89 8.23
C ALA A 240 1.61 -3.10 8.27
N SER A 241 1.22 -4.19 7.61
CA SER A 241 2.08 -5.37 7.42
C SER A 241 3.36 -5.04 6.63
N ALA A 242 3.24 -4.24 5.57
CA ALA A 242 4.39 -3.81 4.77
C ALA A 242 5.38 -2.96 5.57
N VAL A 243 4.91 -2.00 6.35
CA VAL A 243 5.77 -1.12 7.17
C VAL A 243 6.47 -1.91 8.28
N MET A 244 5.77 -2.86 8.93
CA MET A 244 6.37 -3.73 9.95
C MET A 244 7.54 -4.56 9.40
N ALA A 245 7.56 -4.84 8.10
CA ALA A 245 8.64 -5.58 7.45
C ALA A 245 9.84 -4.72 7.05
N VAL A 246 9.79 -3.38 7.24
CA VAL A 246 10.93 -2.49 6.94
C VAL A 246 12.03 -2.73 7.97
N PRO A 247 13.22 -3.18 7.59
CA PRO A 247 14.32 -3.34 8.53
C PRO A 247 14.90 -1.97 8.88
N GLN A 248 14.41 -1.39 9.95
CA GLN A 248 14.99 -0.20 10.56
C GLN A 248 16.06 -0.65 11.56
N THR A 249 17.31 -0.73 11.11
CA THR A 249 18.43 -1.16 11.96
C THR A 249 19.15 -0.01 12.64
N GLU A 250 19.16 1.17 12.04
CA GLU A 250 19.85 2.36 12.58
C GLU A 250 19.12 3.63 12.12
N GLY A 251 18.45 4.28 13.04
CA GLY A 251 17.84 5.58 12.82
C GLY A 251 16.44 5.54 12.21
N ASP A 252 15.83 6.71 12.18
CA ASP A 252 14.51 6.92 11.63
C ASP A 252 14.60 7.16 10.13
N GLY A 253 14.16 6.23 9.31
CA GLY A 253 14.03 6.39 7.85
C GLY A 253 12.62 6.74 7.44
N ILE A 254 12.48 7.37 6.26
CA ILE A 254 11.20 7.49 5.58
C ILE A 254 10.94 6.17 4.84
N TYR A 255 9.71 5.69 4.83
CA TYR A 255 9.31 4.57 4.00
C TYR A 255 8.35 5.02 2.88
N ILE A 256 8.33 4.27 1.78
CA ILE A 256 7.28 4.34 0.75
C ILE A 256 6.79 2.93 0.50
N SER A 257 5.54 2.63 0.85
CA SER A 257 4.83 1.46 0.36
C SER A 257 4.29 1.79 -1.02
N SER A 258 4.95 1.27 -2.08
CA SER A 258 4.65 1.64 -3.46
C SER A 258 3.82 0.55 -4.15
N GLY A 259 2.56 0.86 -4.39
CA GLY A 259 1.58 0.02 -5.07
C GLY A 259 0.60 0.84 -5.90
N THR A 260 -0.66 0.44 -5.94
CA THR A 260 -1.76 1.23 -6.52
C THR A 260 -1.78 2.64 -5.91
N TRP A 261 -1.66 2.70 -4.60
CA TRP A 261 -1.33 3.90 -3.83
C TRP A 261 0.16 3.92 -3.48
N SER A 262 0.69 5.10 -3.20
CA SER A 262 2.01 5.27 -2.57
C SER A 262 1.81 5.87 -1.18
N LEU A 263 2.03 5.05 -0.15
CA LEU A 263 1.92 5.49 1.23
C LEU A 263 3.31 5.83 1.73
N MET A 264 3.56 7.13 1.90
CA MET A 264 4.89 7.65 2.26
C MET A 264 4.88 8.27 3.65
N GLY A 265 5.75 7.82 4.54
CA GLY A 265 5.75 8.27 5.93
C GLY A 265 6.88 7.77 6.78
N ILE A 266 6.68 7.92 8.08
CA ILE A 266 7.57 7.47 9.15
C ILE A 266 6.79 6.69 10.18
N GLU A 267 7.45 5.84 10.96
CA GLU A 267 6.87 5.31 12.19
C GLU A 267 7.08 6.30 13.35
N SER A 268 6.07 6.44 14.19
CA SER A 268 6.10 7.26 15.39
C SER A 268 5.55 6.50 16.60
N LEU A 269 6.06 6.79 17.79
CA LEU A 269 5.53 6.24 19.06
C LEU A 269 4.33 7.04 19.60
N LYS A 270 4.08 8.22 19.03
CA LYS A 270 2.96 9.09 19.43
C LYS A 270 2.30 9.63 18.18
N PRO A 271 0.99 9.88 18.22
CA PRO A 271 0.31 10.50 17.10
C PRO A 271 0.80 11.96 16.94
N VAL A 272 0.95 12.39 15.69
CA VAL A 272 1.35 13.76 15.33
C VAL A 272 0.11 14.48 14.80
N ILE A 273 -0.64 15.09 15.72
CA ILE A 273 -1.91 15.77 15.43
C ILE A 273 -1.70 17.27 15.64
N THR A 274 -1.22 17.94 14.58
CA THR A 274 -0.93 19.37 14.56
C THR A 274 -1.66 20.05 13.42
N GLU A 275 -1.82 21.37 13.48
CA GLU A 275 -2.39 22.16 12.39
C GLU A 275 -1.57 22.00 11.10
N ASP A 276 -0.24 22.00 11.20
CA ASP A 276 0.65 21.75 10.06
C ASP A 276 0.43 20.35 9.43
N ALA A 277 0.24 19.33 10.28
CA ALA A 277 -0.03 17.96 9.81
C ALA A 277 -1.41 17.87 9.13
N ALA A 278 -2.43 18.51 9.69
CA ALA A 278 -3.76 18.61 9.10
C ALA A 278 -3.72 19.35 7.75
N ALA A 279 -3.10 20.53 7.70
CA ALA A 279 -2.99 21.35 6.49
C ALA A 279 -2.22 20.64 5.36
N ALA A 280 -1.23 19.82 5.71
CA ALA A 280 -0.47 19.00 4.77
C ALA A 280 -1.14 17.65 4.46
N ASN A 281 -2.31 17.37 5.04
CA ASN A 281 -3.09 16.15 4.90
C ASN A 281 -2.28 14.88 5.23
N PHE A 282 -1.56 14.89 6.36
CA PHE A 282 -0.93 13.70 6.93
C PHE A 282 -1.90 12.93 7.82
N THR A 283 -1.70 11.62 7.91
CA THR A 283 -2.52 10.70 8.70
C THR A 283 -1.68 9.98 9.77
N ASN A 284 -2.33 9.58 10.87
CA ASN A 284 -1.75 8.81 11.97
C ASN A 284 -2.41 7.43 12.04
N GLU A 285 -2.16 6.60 11.06
CA GLU A 285 -2.73 5.24 11.03
C GLU A 285 -2.02 4.32 12.02
N GLY A 286 -2.78 3.40 12.61
CA GLY A 286 -2.25 2.43 13.56
C GLY A 286 -1.24 1.48 12.95
N GLY A 287 -0.18 1.19 13.69
CA GLY A 287 0.83 0.20 13.38
C GLY A 287 0.89 -0.91 14.43
N TYR A 288 1.87 -1.81 14.29
CA TYR A 288 2.16 -2.84 15.27
C TYR A 288 2.69 -2.24 16.59
N ASP A 289 2.42 -2.87 17.71
CA ASP A 289 2.94 -2.52 19.05
C ASP A 289 2.66 -1.06 19.44
N HIS A 290 1.42 -0.60 19.23
CA HIS A 290 0.97 0.76 19.54
C HIS A 290 1.76 1.87 18.84
N ARG A 291 2.46 1.57 17.76
CA ARG A 291 3.10 2.56 16.89
C ARG A 291 2.10 3.19 15.96
N PHE A 292 2.45 4.37 15.45
CA PHE A 292 1.71 5.05 14.41
C PHE A 292 2.51 5.09 13.13
N ARG A 293 1.83 4.89 12.04
CA ARG A 293 2.32 5.18 10.71
C ARG A 293 1.90 6.62 10.38
N PHE A 294 2.79 7.58 10.66
CA PHE A 294 2.58 8.96 10.27
C PHE A 294 2.95 9.13 8.81
N LEU A 295 1.95 9.18 7.95
CA LEU A 295 2.15 9.08 6.50
C LEU A 295 1.20 9.98 5.71
N LYS A 296 1.44 10.09 4.42
CA LYS A 296 0.54 10.67 3.42
C LYS A 296 0.20 9.61 2.37
N ASN A 297 -1.08 9.44 2.09
CA ASN A 297 -1.55 8.67 0.96
C ASN A 297 -1.41 9.53 -0.31
N ILE A 298 -0.66 9.04 -1.26
CA ILE A 298 -0.40 9.69 -2.54
C ILE A 298 -0.97 8.76 -3.62
N MET A 299 -1.69 9.31 -4.59
CA MET A 299 -2.12 8.53 -5.75
C MET A 299 -0.87 7.97 -6.41
N GLY A 300 -0.70 6.66 -6.34
CA GLY A 300 0.54 6.00 -6.72
C GLY A 300 0.56 5.54 -8.19
N LEU A 301 0.91 4.27 -8.38
CA LEU A 301 1.02 3.68 -9.72
C LEU A 301 -0.34 3.48 -10.41
N TRP A 302 -1.45 3.72 -9.73
CA TRP A 302 -2.80 3.69 -10.30
C TRP A 302 -2.91 4.54 -11.57
N MET A 303 -2.38 5.78 -11.56
CA MET A 303 -2.46 6.67 -12.73
C MET A 303 -1.77 6.06 -13.96
N ILE A 304 -0.55 5.54 -13.81
CA ILE A 304 0.18 4.96 -14.93
C ILE A 304 -0.40 3.60 -15.36
N GLN A 305 -0.94 2.83 -14.41
CA GLN A 305 -1.64 1.58 -14.72
C GLN A 305 -2.89 1.85 -15.55
N SER A 306 -3.69 2.84 -15.16
CA SER A 306 -4.90 3.25 -15.88
C SER A 306 -4.57 3.77 -17.29
N VAL A 307 -3.58 4.66 -17.42
CA VAL A 307 -3.09 5.11 -18.75
C VAL A 307 -2.70 3.90 -19.61
N ARG A 308 -1.93 2.96 -19.06
CA ARG A 308 -1.51 1.76 -19.80
C ARG A 308 -2.70 0.93 -20.28
N HIS A 309 -3.71 0.72 -19.41
CA HIS A 309 -4.92 -0.04 -19.77
C HIS A 309 -5.73 0.64 -20.88
N GLU A 310 -5.85 1.96 -20.85
CA GLU A 310 -6.53 2.71 -21.91
C GLU A 310 -5.85 2.58 -23.29
N TYR A 311 -4.55 2.33 -23.30
CA TYR A 311 -3.81 1.94 -24.52
C TYR A 311 -3.78 0.42 -24.76
N ASN A 312 -4.76 -0.34 -24.23
CA ASN A 312 -4.91 -1.78 -24.36
C ASN A 312 -3.63 -2.56 -24.00
N ASP A 313 -2.91 -2.11 -22.98
CA ASP A 313 -1.63 -2.69 -22.54
C ASP A 313 -0.57 -2.84 -23.65
N ALA A 314 -0.68 -2.03 -24.70
CA ALA A 314 0.23 -2.08 -25.86
C ALA A 314 1.69 -1.78 -25.48
N TYR A 315 1.91 -1.08 -24.38
CA TYR A 315 3.23 -0.69 -23.89
C TYR A 315 3.56 -1.40 -22.58
N SER A 316 4.77 -1.90 -22.45
CA SER A 316 5.32 -2.31 -21.16
C SER A 316 5.61 -1.08 -20.30
N PHE A 317 5.71 -1.25 -18.98
CA PHE A 317 6.12 -0.16 -18.10
C PHE A 317 7.49 0.42 -18.44
N ALA A 318 8.43 -0.43 -18.94
CA ALA A 318 9.73 0.01 -19.46
C ALA A 318 9.58 1.02 -20.59
N GLN A 319 8.82 0.65 -21.61
CA GLN A 319 8.58 1.52 -22.75
C GLN A 319 7.91 2.84 -22.34
N LEU A 320 6.95 2.80 -21.41
CA LEU A 320 6.33 4.03 -20.88
C LEU A 320 7.35 4.93 -20.16
N CYS A 321 8.32 4.34 -19.44
CA CYS A 321 9.40 5.10 -18.81
C CYS A 321 10.34 5.71 -19.82
N ASP A 322 10.75 4.95 -20.85
CA ASP A 322 11.63 5.45 -21.89
C ASP A 322 10.95 6.60 -22.66
N MET A 323 9.68 6.45 -23.01
CA MET A 323 8.88 7.50 -23.66
C MET A 323 8.71 8.75 -22.77
N ALA A 324 8.55 8.56 -21.46
CA ALA A 324 8.49 9.67 -20.51
C ALA A 324 9.83 10.41 -20.43
N GLU A 325 10.96 9.71 -20.43
CA GLU A 325 12.30 10.34 -20.43
C GLU A 325 12.57 11.10 -21.72
N GLU A 326 12.15 10.55 -22.88
CA GLU A 326 12.22 11.26 -24.17
C GLU A 326 11.37 12.56 -24.16
N SER A 327 10.29 12.58 -23.41
CA SER A 327 9.36 13.72 -23.25
C SER A 327 9.59 14.53 -21.97
N LYS A 328 10.75 14.41 -21.32
CA LYS A 328 11.03 15.03 -20.01
C LYS A 328 10.95 16.56 -19.98
N GLU A 329 11.16 17.20 -21.11
CA GLU A 329 11.06 18.66 -21.24
C GLU A 329 9.61 19.17 -21.31
N PHE A 330 8.62 18.25 -21.41
CA PHE A 330 7.20 18.66 -21.38
C PHE A 330 6.87 19.27 -20.01
N PRO A 331 6.35 20.53 -19.97
CA PRO A 331 6.38 21.31 -18.72
C PRO A 331 5.27 20.98 -17.74
N SER A 332 4.14 20.40 -18.20
CA SER A 332 2.92 20.29 -17.41
C SER A 332 3.07 19.34 -16.22
N ARG A 333 2.38 19.68 -15.13
CA ARG A 333 2.29 18.92 -13.89
C ARG A 333 0.85 18.91 -13.39
N VAL A 334 0.46 17.82 -12.77
CA VAL A 334 -0.84 17.67 -12.13
C VAL A 334 -0.66 17.48 -10.62
N ASP A 335 -1.62 17.93 -9.84
CA ASP A 335 -1.71 17.45 -8.46
C ASP A 335 -2.24 16.01 -8.49
N VAL A 336 -1.37 15.06 -8.26
CA VAL A 336 -1.72 13.63 -8.31
C VAL A 336 -2.79 13.24 -7.30
N ASN A 337 -3.04 14.06 -6.28
CA ASN A 337 -4.04 13.82 -5.25
C ASN A 337 -5.38 14.51 -5.54
N ASP A 338 -5.52 15.17 -6.70
CA ASP A 338 -6.80 15.76 -7.10
C ASP A 338 -7.86 14.66 -7.25
N GLN A 339 -9.08 14.96 -6.77
CA GLN A 339 -10.19 13.99 -6.77
C GLN A 339 -10.55 13.50 -8.18
N SER A 340 -10.29 14.29 -9.22
CA SER A 340 -10.53 13.89 -10.61
C SER A 340 -9.74 12.65 -11.05
N PHE A 341 -8.68 12.26 -10.31
CA PHE A 341 -7.88 11.07 -10.59
C PHE A 341 -8.27 9.84 -9.78
N LEU A 342 -9.20 9.97 -8.83
CA LEU A 342 -9.55 8.86 -7.93
C LEU A 342 -10.25 7.72 -8.68
N SER A 343 -11.25 8.04 -9.49
CA SER A 343 -12.05 7.05 -10.25
C SER A 343 -12.60 7.65 -11.56
N PRO A 344 -11.74 8.18 -12.46
CA PRO A 344 -12.23 8.73 -13.72
C PRO A 344 -12.61 7.63 -14.70
N ASP A 345 -13.59 7.92 -15.57
CA ASP A 345 -13.94 7.05 -16.70
C ASP A 345 -12.74 6.89 -17.67
N SER A 346 -11.92 7.92 -17.81
CA SER A 346 -10.66 7.92 -18.55
C SER A 346 -9.60 8.73 -17.81
N MET A 347 -8.51 8.09 -17.41
CA MET A 347 -7.37 8.76 -16.78
C MET A 347 -6.65 9.68 -17.77
N VAL A 348 -6.57 9.29 -19.03
CA VAL A 348 -5.96 10.08 -20.09
C VAL A 348 -6.70 11.41 -20.25
N GLU A 349 -8.02 11.38 -20.35
CA GLU A 349 -8.83 12.60 -20.45
C GLU A 349 -8.82 13.41 -19.15
N ALA A 350 -8.84 12.78 -17.99
CA ALA A 350 -8.73 13.47 -16.70
C ALA A 350 -7.43 14.30 -16.61
N ILE A 351 -6.29 13.72 -17.03
CA ILE A 351 -4.99 14.41 -17.06
C ILE A 351 -5.05 15.60 -18.04
N ARG A 352 -5.60 15.41 -19.24
CA ARG A 352 -5.73 16.45 -20.25
C ARG A 352 -6.62 17.60 -19.78
N GLN A 353 -7.78 17.27 -19.21
CA GLN A 353 -8.71 18.26 -18.66
C GLN A 353 -8.11 19.04 -17.50
N TYR A 354 -7.35 18.36 -16.62
CA TYR A 354 -6.64 19.04 -15.53
C TYR A 354 -5.62 20.06 -16.08
N CYS A 355 -4.80 19.66 -17.04
CA CYS A 355 -3.83 20.57 -17.69
C CYS A 355 -4.56 21.75 -18.37
N HIS A 356 -5.62 21.49 -19.12
CA HIS A 356 -6.43 22.53 -19.75
C HIS A 356 -7.02 23.52 -18.72
N LYS A 357 -7.65 22.97 -17.66
CA LYS A 357 -8.28 23.76 -16.58
C LYS A 357 -7.27 24.65 -15.84
N THR A 358 -6.03 24.20 -15.71
CA THR A 358 -4.95 24.92 -15.03
C THR A 358 -4.12 25.80 -15.97
N GLY A 359 -4.51 25.91 -17.24
CA GLY A 359 -3.83 26.75 -18.24
C GLY A 359 -2.45 26.24 -18.66
N GLN A 360 -2.20 24.94 -18.49
CA GLN A 360 -0.96 24.30 -18.85
C GLN A 360 -1.05 23.67 -20.26
N PRO A 361 0.07 23.44 -20.96
CA PRO A 361 0.09 22.67 -22.18
C PRO A 361 -0.56 21.29 -21.98
N VAL A 362 -1.44 20.90 -22.92
CA VAL A 362 -2.16 19.62 -22.85
C VAL A 362 -1.31 18.52 -23.49
N PRO A 363 -1.04 17.39 -22.79
CA PRO A 363 -0.25 16.32 -23.38
C PRO A 363 -1.01 15.61 -24.51
N GLU A 364 -0.38 15.48 -25.67
CA GLU A 364 -0.96 14.87 -26.88
C GLU A 364 -0.45 13.43 -27.07
N SER A 365 0.86 13.21 -26.87
CA SER A 365 1.50 11.91 -27.04
C SER A 365 1.49 11.07 -25.76
N VAL A 366 1.68 9.75 -25.90
CA VAL A 366 1.85 8.84 -24.75
C VAL A 366 3.07 9.21 -23.91
N GLY A 367 4.16 9.64 -24.58
CA GLY A 367 5.38 10.06 -23.87
C GLY A 367 5.15 11.30 -22.99
N GLU A 368 4.43 12.31 -23.50
CA GLU A 368 4.07 13.50 -22.70
C GLU A 368 3.14 13.16 -21.55
N LEU A 369 2.10 12.32 -21.78
CA LEU A 369 1.20 11.84 -20.73
C LEU A 369 1.97 11.14 -19.61
N THR A 370 2.82 10.19 -19.97
CA THR A 370 3.60 9.44 -18.98
C THR A 370 4.64 10.31 -18.28
N SER A 371 5.25 11.28 -18.99
CA SER A 371 6.13 12.28 -18.40
C SER A 371 5.39 13.14 -17.36
N VAL A 372 4.17 13.62 -17.67
CA VAL A 372 3.34 14.35 -16.72
C VAL A 372 3.09 13.51 -15.47
N VAL A 373 2.66 12.24 -15.61
CA VAL A 373 2.37 11.36 -14.47
C VAL A 373 3.60 11.14 -13.60
N TYR A 374 4.70 10.66 -14.18
CA TYR A 374 5.89 10.31 -13.39
C TYR A 374 6.52 11.51 -12.70
N ARG A 375 6.60 12.66 -13.37
CA ARG A 375 7.20 13.86 -12.79
C ARG A 375 6.29 14.50 -11.74
N SER A 376 4.96 14.38 -11.89
CA SER A 376 4.02 14.83 -10.87
C SER A 376 4.08 13.95 -9.61
N LEU A 377 4.19 12.64 -9.77
CA LEU A 377 4.44 11.72 -8.64
C LEU A 377 5.76 12.06 -7.93
N ALA A 378 6.84 12.28 -8.71
CA ALA A 378 8.14 12.67 -8.16
C ALA A 378 8.08 13.95 -7.35
N GLN A 379 7.38 14.96 -7.86
CA GLN A 379 7.16 16.24 -7.17
C GLN A 379 6.40 16.01 -5.86
N SER A 380 5.31 15.25 -5.89
CA SER A 380 4.49 14.94 -4.70
C SER A 380 5.30 14.21 -3.62
N TYR A 381 6.16 13.27 -4.01
CA TYR A 381 7.07 12.60 -3.05
C TYR A 381 8.04 13.59 -2.42
N GLY A 382 8.65 14.49 -3.21
CA GLY A 382 9.54 15.53 -2.71
C GLY A 382 8.87 16.49 -1.74
N GLU A 383 7.66 16.90 -2.03
CA GLU A 383 6.84 17.74 -1.15
C GLU A 383 6.51 17.01 0.15
N THR A 384 6.21 15.71 0.07
CA THR A 384 5.93 14.89 1.24
C THR A 384 7.16 14.75 2.15
N VAL A 385 8.36 14.54 1.59
CA VAL A 385 9.62 14.53 2.39
C VAL A 385 9.79 15.84 3.13
N ARG A 386 9.69 16.97 2.42
CA ARG A 386 9.83 18.30 3.04
C ARG A 386 8.79 18.54 4.13
N GLY A 387 7.55 18.08 3.91
CA GLY A 387 6.48 18.13 4.90
C GLY A 387 6.80 17.33 6.14
N LEU A 388 7.26 16.07 5.97
CA LEU A 388 7.69 15.21 7.08
C LEU A 388 8.85 15.83 7.85
N GLU A 389 9.89 16.33 7.18
CA GLU A 389 11.05 16.95 7.81
C GLU A 389 10.65 18.20 8.60
N LYS A 390 9.79 19.06 8.03
CA LYS A 390 9.27 20.26 8.71
C LYS A 390 8.50 19.91 9.97
N ILE A 391 7.56 18.95 9.88
CA ILE A 391 6.68 18.58 11.00
C ILE A 391 7.45 17.81 12.08
N ALA A 392 8.35 16.92 11.69
CA ALA A 392 9.17 16.15 12.61
C ALA A 392 10.33 16.97 13.23
N GLY A 393 10.66 18.13 12.66
CA GLY A 393 11.76 18.99 13.12
C GLY A 393 13.15 18.37 12.93
N LYS A 394 13.27 17.39 12.00
CA LYS A 394 14.53 16.70 11.69
C LYS A 394 14.62 16.32 10.21
N THR A 395 15.83 16.06 9.73
CA THR A 395 16.06 15.54 8.39
C THR A 395 16.20 14.02 8.42
N TYR A 396 15.90 13.38 7.28
CA TYR A 396 16.01 11.94 7.12
C TYR A 396 17.07 11.59 6.08
N ASP A 397 17.93 10.65 6.44
CA ASP A 397 19.06 10.26 5.59
C ASP A 397 18.72 9.14 4.59
N SER A 398 17.58 8.49 4.76
CA SER A 398 17.20 7.34 3.94
C SER A 398 15.71 7.29 3.65
N ILE A 399 15.37 6.75 2.48
CA ILE A 399 14.02 6.37 2.09
C ILE A 399 14.03 4.88 1.81
N HIS A 400 13.19 4.14 2.53
CA HIS A 400 13.00 2.71 2.34
C HIS A 400 11.80 2.50 1.41
N ILE A 401 12.04 1.91 0.24
CA ILE A 401 10.98 1.67 -0.74
C ILE A 401 10.59 0.21 -0.66
N ILE A 402 9.33 -0.02 -0.33
CA ILE A 402 8.74 -1.36 -0.27
C ILE A 402 8.03 -1.58 -1.61
N ILE A 403 8.56 -2.49 -2.42
CA ILE A 403 7.97 -2.88 -3.71
C ILE A 403 7.77 -4.38 -3.69
N PHE A 404 6.54 -4.82 -3.94
CA PHE A 404 6.23 -6.23 -4.13
C PHE A 404 6.44 -6.61 -5.61
N ILE A 405 7.64 -7.08 -5.95
CA ILE A 405 7.94 -7.59 -7.30
C ILE A 405 7.88 -9.12 -7.26
N LEU A 406 6.96 -9.66 -8.04
CA LEU A 406 6.89 -11.10 -8.29
C LEU A 406 7.34 -11.39 -9.71
N THR A 407 8.42 -12.13 -9.83
CA THR A 407 8.93 -12.62 -11.12
C THR A 407 8.57 -14.09 -11.28
N LYS A 408 7.81 -14.40 -12.30
CA LYS A 408 7.50 -15.78 -12.71
C LYS A 408 8.62 -16.30 -13.59
N ALA A 409 9.46 -17.19 -13.05
CA ALA A 409 10.43 -17.93 -13.88
C ALA A 409 9.74 -19.18 -14.48
N THR A 410 9.52 -19.17 -15.78
CA THR A 410 9.05 -20.35 -16.50
C THR A 410 10.26 -21.07 -17.12
N THR A 411 10.70 -22.17 -16.52
CA THR A 411 11.49 -23.18 -17.20
C THR A 411 10.75 -24.51 -17.15
N LYS A 412 10.80 -25.22 -18.27
CA LYS A 412 9.94 -26.36 -18.60
C LYS A 412 9.93 -27.55 -17.61
N ASN A 413 10.69 -27.56 -16.51
CA ASN A 413 10.74 -28.70 -15.59
C ASN A 413 10.94 -28.38 -14.11
N ASN A 414 10.89 -27.11 -13.66
CA ASN A 414 10.88 -26.79 -12.22
C ASN A 414 10.28 -25.38 -12.02
N PHE A 415 9.08 -25.32 -11.47
CA PHE A 415 8.50 -24.07 -10.97
C PHE A 415 9.20 -23.69 -9.68
N ARG A 416 10.27 -22.90 -9.75
CA ARG A 416 10.80 -22.17 -8.62
C ARG A 416 10.28 -20.74 -8.70
N PHE A 417 9.33 -20.41 -7.84
CA PHE A 417 8.96 -19.02 -7.60
C PHE A 417 10.04 -18.39 -6.73
N LEU A 418 10.77 -17.44 -7.30
CA LEU A 418 11.57 -16.54 -6.50
C LEU A 418 10.65 -15.40 -6.09
N ILE A 419 10.20 -15.41 -4.84
CA ILE A 419 9.74 -14.19 -4.20
C ILE A 419 10.99 -13.34 -4.11
N SER A 420 11.12 -12.37 -5.01
CA SER A 420 12.19 -11.40 -4.84
C SER A 420 11.84 -10.59 -3.61
N LYS A 421 12.58 -10.92 -2.58
CA LYS A 421 12.59 -10.31 -1.26
C LYS A 421 12.47 -8.80 -1.38
N PHE A 422 11.87 -8.20 -0.39
CA PHE A 422 11.83 -6.78 -0.18
C PHE A 422 13.13 -6.12 -0.63
N PHE A 423 13.07 -5.32 -1.69
CA PHE A 423 14.18 -4.46 -2.04
C PHE A 423 14.07 -3.21 -1.18
N ILE A 424 14.94 -3.13 -0.21
CA ILE A 424 15.13 -1.91 0.55
C ILE A 424 16.33 -1.22 -0.05
N CYS A 425 16.09 -0.10 -0.65
CA CYS A 425 17.15 0.77 -1.12
C CYS A 425 17.17 2.02 -0.23
N CYS A 426 18.22 2.15 0.59
CA CYS A 426 18.51 3.39 1.30
C CYS A 426 19.27 4.30 0.34
N ILE A 427 18.64 5.36 -0.15
CA ILE A 427 19.29 6.26 -1.10
C ILE A 427 19.12 7.71 -0.66
N LYS A 428 20.20 8.39 -0.44
CA LYS A 428 20.27 9.85 -0.46
C LYS A 428 20.50 10.29 -1.92
N MET A 429 19.42 10.29 -2.70
CA MET A 429 19.45 10.73 -4.10
C MET A 429 18.37 11.76 -4.38
N PRO A 430 18.55 12.64 -5.39
CA PRO A 430 17.45 13.44 -5.91
C PRO A 430 16.28 12.52 -6.29
N ILE A 431 15.07 12.89 -5.91
CA ILE A 431 13.85 12.07 -6.01
C ILE A 431 13.60 11.57 -7.43
N PHE A 432 13.99 12.34 -8.44
CA PHE A 432 13.93 11.98 -9.84
C PHE A 432 14.73 10.69 -10.16
N LEU A 433 15.89 10.52 -9.58
CA LEU A 433 16.72 9.31 -9.75
C LEU A 433 16.14 8.11 -9.00
N ILE A 434 15.44 8.32 -7.87
CA ILE A 434 14.76 7.24 -7.14
C ILE A 434 13.63 6.66 -7.98
N ILE A 435 12.82 7.50 -8.61
CA ILE A 435 11.73 7.04 -9.49
C ILE A 435 12.29 6.38 -10.74
N HIS A 436 13.29 6.98 -11.35
CA HIS A 436 13.98 6.40 -12.51
C HIS A 436 14.56 5.02 -12.17
N TRP A 437 15.08 4.85 -10.97
CA TRP A 437 15.62 3.58 -10.47
C TRP A 437 14.54 2.55 -10.16
N ILE A 438 13.44 2.95 -9.52
CA ILE A 438 12.27 2.07 -9.28
C ILE A 438 11.72 1.57 -10.62
N ILE A 439 11.57 2.46 -11.58
CA ILE A 439 11.04 2.17 -12.89
C ILE A 439 12.05 1.33 -13.69
N TRP A 440 13.33 1.70 -13.68
CA TRP A 440 14.40 1.00 -14.38
C TRP A 440 14.61 -0.43 -13.85
N PHE A 441 14.49 -0.64 -12.54
CA PHE A 441 14.59 -1.96 -11.93
C PHE A 441 13.39 -2.86 -12.26
N ILE A 442 12.18 -2.29 -12.34
CA ILE A 442 10.96 -3.02 -12.77
C ILE A 442 11.07 -3.48 -14.23
N THR A 443 11.91 -2.82 -15.05
CA THR A 443 11.93 -2.98 -16.49
C THR A 443 13.13 -3.76 -17.05
N LEU A 444 14.23 -3.88 -16.31
CA LEU A 444 15.51 -4.37 -16.84
C LEU A 444 15.69 -5.89 -16.84
N PHE A 445 14.71 -6.69 -16.43
CA PHE A 445 14.85 -8.15 -16.44
C PHE A 445 13.82 -8.88 -17.30
N PRO A 446 14.04 -8.99 -18.63
CA PRO A 446 13.48 -10.09 -19.40
C PRO A 446 14.29 -11.36 -19.07
N PHE A 447 13.66 -12.26 -18.37
CA PHE A 447 14.20 -13.44 -17.72
C PHE A 447 14.60 -14.55 -18.70
N ARG A 448 15.74 -14.48 -19.36
CA ARG A 448 16.27 -15.65 -20.07
C ARG A 448 17.71 -16.06 -19.74
N THR A 449 18.44 -15.32 -18.88
CA THR A 449 19.92 -15.52 -18.80
C THR A 449 20.55 -15.53 -17.42
N ILE A 450 19.78 -15.59 -16.33
CA ILE A 450 20.34 -15.43 -14.96
C ILE A 450 20.94 -16.72 -14.38
N LEU A 451 20.67 -17.88 -14.93
CA LEU A 451 21.11 -19.16 -14.34
C LEU A 451 22.51 -19.65 -14.72
N THR A 452 23.23 -18.97 -15.63
CA THR A 452 24.57 -19.43 -16.05
C THR A 452 25.70 -18.41 -15.90
N ALA A 453 25.45 -17.22 -15.36
CA ALA A 453 26.46 -16.14 -15.36
C ALA A 453 26.55 -15.36 -14.05
N ASN A 454 26.81 -16.05 -12.92
CA ASN A 454 27.01 -15.37 -11.63
C ASN A 454 28.18 -14.37 -11.62
N HIS A 455 29.19 -14.52 -12.44
CA HIS A 455 30.33 -13.60 -12.50
C HIS A 455 30.20 -12.48 -13.54
N CYS A 456 29.58 -12.74 -14.70
CA CYS A 456 29.43 -11.72 -15.75
C CYS A 456 28.39 -10.65 -15.39
N LEU A 457 27.31 -11.03 -14.70
CA LEU A 457 26.26 -10.08 -14.32
C LEU A 457 26.73 -9.07 -13.26
N TRP A 458 27.56 -9.52 -12.32
CA TRP A 458 28.19 -8.66 -11.32
C TRP A 458 29.18 -7.67 -11.94
N ASN A 459 29.96 -8.12 -12.91
CA ASN A 459 30.87 -7.26 -13.64
C ASN A 459 30.13 -6.25 -14.54
N PHE A 460 28.97 -6.64 -15.09
CA PHE A 460 28.16 -5.76 -15.93
C PHE A 460 27.44 -4.69 -15.11
N ILE A 461 26.84 -5.06 -13.96
CA ILE A 461 26.22 -4.12 -13.02
C ILE A 461 27.28 -3.16 -12.45
N SER A 462 28.44 -3.65 -12.05
CA SER A 462 29.56 -2.82 -11.61
C SER A 462 30.05 -1.90 -12.73
N LEU A 463 30.12 -2.35 -13.97
CA LEU A 463 30.55 -1.56 -15.12
C LEU A 463 29.53 -0.46 -15.46
N ILE A 464 28.22 -0.73 -15.38
CA ILE A 464 27.18 0.27 -15.61
C ILE A 464 27.14 1.32 -14.51
N ILE A 465 27.27 0.90 -13.25
CA ILE A 465 27.41 1.82 -12.11
C ILE A 465 28.66 2.68 -12.28
N PHE A 466 29.79 2.08 -12.63
CA PHE A 466 31.05 2.82 -12.81
C PHE A 466 31.07 3.72 -14.03
N THR A 467 30.55 3.30 -15.17
CA THR A 467 30.61 4.08 -16.41
C THR A 467 29.61 5.22 -16.47
N LYS A 468 28.41 5.08 -15.87
CA LYS A 468 27.42 6.17 -15.81
C LYS A 468 27.61 7.12 -14.62
N LEU A 469 28.23 6.68 -13.52
CA LEU A 469 28.53 7.52 -12.36
C LEU A 469 29.91 8.18 -12.42
N LYS A 470 30.85 7.70 -13.24
CA LYS A 470 32.20 8.26 -13.38
C LYS A 470 32.25 9.73 -13.78
N PRO A 471 31.39 10.28 -14.65
CA PRO A 471 31.38 11.72 -14.94
C PRO A 471 30.97 12.57 -13.73
N PHE A 472 30.25 12.00 -12.78
CA PHE A 472 29.77 12.69 -11.59
C PHE A 472 30.74 12.64 -10.40
N MET A 473 31.73 11.73 -10.41
CA MET A 473 32.67 11.51 -9.29
C MET A 473 33.93 12.39 -9.30
N LEU A 474 34.17 13.17 -10.36
CA LEU A 474 35.49 13.79 -10.57
C LEU A 474 35.67 15.23 -10.03
N ASN A 475 34.67 15.85 -9.48
CA ASN A 475 34.80 17.21 -8.93
C ASN A 475 34.12 17.37 -7.58
N ASN A 476 34.80 17.13 -6.49
CA ASN A 476 34.67 17.82 -5.18
C ASN A 476 35.10 16.98 -3.97
N SER A 477 35.74 17.63 -3.02
CA SER A 477 36.38 17.04 -1.83
C SER A 477 35.58 17.33 -0.55
N SER A 478 34.99 16.31 0.04
CA SER A 478 34.63 16.25 1.46
C SER A 478 34.39 14.78 1.87
N PRO A 479 34.86 14.34 3.06
CA PRO A 479 34.87 12.93 3.41
C PRO A 479 33.61 12.52 4.17
N ARG A 480 32.55 12.23 3.47
CA ARG A 480 31.40 11.44 4.01
C ARG A 480 30.99 10.42 2.96
N GLY A 481 31.11 9.15 3.31
CA GLY A 481 30.78 8.05 2.43
C GLY A 481 29.30 7.71 2.47
N PHE A 482 28.78 7.20 1.35
CA PHE A 482 27.45 6.56 1.29
C PHE A 482 27.61 5.06 1.31
N CYS A 483 26.73 4.40 2.04
CA CYS A 483 26.57 2.96 1.98
C CYS A 483 25.30 2.63 1.19
N ILE A 484 25.45 1.92 0.09
CA ILE A 484 24.32 1.25 -0.56
C ILE A 484 24.39 -0.20 -0.12
N ARG A 485 23.37 -0.63 0.64
CA ARG A 485 23.23 -2.02 1.02
C ARG A 485 22.19 -2.68 0.13
N ILE A 486 22.64 -3.55 -0.75
CA ILE A 486 21.77 -4.38 -1.60
C ILE A 486 21.71 -5.76 -0.96
N VAL A 487 20.53 -6.16 -0.50
CA VAL A 487 20.32 -7.51 0.05
C VAL A 487 19.57 -8.34 -0.99
N TYR A 488 20.25 -9.33 -1.54
CA TYR A 488 19.70 -10.27 -2.50
C TYR A 488 19.85 -11.70 -1.97
N GLY A 489 18.76 -12.29 -1.53
CA GLY A 489 18.81 -13.63 -0.92
C GLY A 489 19.66 -13.68 0.34
N SER A 490 20.55 -14.66 0.41
CA SER A 490 21.53 -14.81 1.48
C SER A 490 22.80 -13.94 1.29
N ILE A 491 22.87 -13.17 0.22
CA ILE A 491 24.05 -12.34 -0.11
C ILE A 491 23.71 -10.88 0.21
N SER A 492 24.47 -10.33 1.15
CA SER A 492 24.47 -8.89 1.45
C SER A 492 25.69 -8.28 0.75
N LEU A 493 25.46 -7.32 -0.15
CA LEU A 493 26.50 -6.52 -0.77
C LEU A 493 26.46 -5.11 -0.20
N GLU A 494 27.48 -4.72 0.52
CA GLU A 494 27.68 -3.34 0.95
C GLU A 494 28.60 -2.64 -0.05
N ILE A 495 28.07 -1.62 -0.72
CA ILE A 495 28.86 -0.78 -1.62
C ILE A 495 29.07 0.57 -0.93
N TRP A 496 30.29 0.80 -0.46
CA TRP A 496 30.69 2.08 0.09
C TRP A 496 31.09 3.02 -1.04
N LEU A 497 30.28 4.06 -1.27
CA LEU A 497 30.62 5.14 -2.18
C LEU A 497 31.12 6.31 -1.36
N VAL A 498 32.42 6.59 -1.44
CA VAL A 498 33.03 7.78 -0.83
C VAL A 498 32.57 9.00 -1.62
N GLN A 499 31.87 9.90 -0.95
CA GLN A 499 31.21 11.03 -1.58
C GLN A 499 32.05 12.27 -1.64
N LYS A 500 31.94 12.89 -2.80
CA LYS A 500 31.96 14.32 -2.99
C LYS A 500 30.75 14.69 -3.84
N PHE A 501 29.66 15.16 -3.22
CA PHE A 501 28.57 15.78 -3.96
C PHE A 501 28.12 17.08 -3.34
N CYS A 502 28.09 18.09 -4.21
CA CYS A 502 27.78 19.46 -3.91
C CYS A 502 26.32 19.72 -3.54
N PHE A 503 26.18 20.51 -2.50
CA PHE A 503 24.98 21.22 -2.09
C PHE A 503 24.52 22.33 -3.11
N GLU A 504 25.29 22.59 -4.14
CA GLU A 504 25.01 23.70 -5.08
C GLU A 504 24.04 23.40 -6.20
N SER A 505 23.82 22.12 -6.53
CA SER A 505 22.81 21.73 -7.55
C SER A 505 21.35 21.91 -7.10
N TYR A 506 21.12 22.17 -5.82
CA TYR A 506 19.80 22.39 -5.26
C TYR A 506 19.23 23.81 -5.47
N ARG A 507 20.07 24.77 -5.88
CA ARG A 507 19.63 26.16 -6.11
C ARG A 507 19.18 26.47 -7.52
N THR A 508 19.34 25.58 -8.46
CA THR A 508 19.06 25.88 -9.89
C THR A 508 17.89 25.09 -10.48
N ILE A 509 17.21 24.25 -9.72
CA ILE A 509 16.07 23.43 -10.20
C ILE A 509 14.79 23.69 -9.39
N PHE A 510 14.79 24.65 -8.46
CA PHE A 510 13.58 25.10 -7.75
C PHE A 510 13.40 26.60 -7.87
#